data_80d008df729c09fa017b0067b57a719d
#
_entry.id   80d008df729c09fa017b0067b57a719d
#
_cell.length_a   1.000
_cell.length_b   1.000
_cell.length_c   1.000
_cell.angle_alpha   90.00
_cell.angle_beta   90.00
_cell.angle_gamma   90.00
#
_symmetry.space_group_name_H-M   'P 1'
#
loop_
_entity.id
_entity.type
_entity.pdbx_description
1 polymer ?
#
loop_
_entity_poly.entity_id
_entity_poly.type
_entity_poly.pdbx_seq_one_letter_code
_entity_poly.pdbx_strand_id
1 'polypeptide(L)'
;SEPGYGSEFYFTLTLPVGSPVYDGVSVNERHVGEELLKEVRILLAEDNDLNAEIAIQLLELKGAVVSRSENGRLAVERFKESDPGEFQVILMDIQMPEMNGLEATRAIRAMDRPDAAAVPIIAMTANVFKEDVDAAMEAGMSGFEGKPLDVEHLYLQICRLLGLEAGGLK
;
A
#
# COMPACT_ATOMS: atom_id res chain seq x y z
N SER A 1 -34.92 -19.60 14.46
CA SER A 1 -34.73 -18.85 15.71
C SER A 1 -35.80 -19.23 16.71
N GLU A 2 -35.42 -19.43 17.95
CA GLU A 2 -36.36 -19.65 19.05
C GLU A 2 -36.29 -18.47 20.01
N PRO A 3 -37.42 -17.90 20.44
CA PRO A 3 -37.42 -16.80 21.39
C PRO A 3 -36.67 -17.17 22.68
N GLY A 4 -35.61 -16.42 23.03
CA GLY A 4 -34.77 -16.67 24.20
C GLY A 4 -33.54 -17.55 23.96
N TYR A 5 -33.40 -18.18 22.79
CA TYR A 5 -32.25 -19.04 22.44
C TYR A 5 -31.41 -18.48 21.28
N GLY A 6 -31.80 -17.34 20.68
CA GLY A 6 -31.07 -16.72 19.60
C GLY A 6 -31.40 -17.25 18.21
N SER A 7 -30.61 -16.91 17.23
CA SER A 7 -30.75 -17.35 15.83
C SER A 7 -29.42 -17.92 15.34
N GLU A 8 -29.54 -19.03 14.62
CA GLU A 8 -28.44 -19.69 13.95
C GLU A 8 -28.63 -19.56 12.45
N PHE A 9 -27.63 -19.09 11.74
CA PHE A 9 -27.66 -18.90 10.30
C PHE A 9 -26.69 -19.87 9.65
N TYR A 10 -27.16 -20.65 8.69
CA TYR A 10 -26.35 -21.56 7.90
C TYR A 10 -26.33 -21.10 6.46
N PHE A 11 -25.17 -21.19 5.84
CA PHE A 11 -25.07 -21.09 4.39
C PHE A 11 -24.13 -22.18 3.86
N THR A 12 -24.46 -22.69 2.67
CA THR A 12 -23.64 -23.68 1.98
C THR A 12 -23.10 -23.08 0.71
N LEU A 13 -21.77 -23.08 0.58
CA LEU A 13 -21.08 -22.67 -0.65
C LEU A 13 -20.62 -23.94 -1.38
N THR A 14 -21.08 -24.11 -2.60
CA THR A 14 -20.55 -25.14 -3.51
C THR A 14 -19.48 -24.44 -4.37
N LEU A 15 -18.20 -24.70 -4.06
CA LEU A 15 -17.10 -24.21 -4.83
C LEU A 15 -16.64 -25.30 -5.79
N PRO A 16 -16.40 -25.00 -7.08
CA PRO A 16 -15.75 -25.93 -7.98
C PRO A 16 -14.35 -26.23 -7.45
N VAL A 17 -13.98 -27.49 -7.36
CA VAL A 17 -12.60 -27.89 -7.11
C VAL A 17 -11.83 -27.60 -8.41
N GLY A 18 -11.33 -26.37 -8.54
CA GLY A 18 -10.41 -26.03 -9.61
C GLY A 18 -9.05 -26.63 -9.29
N SER A 19 -8.42 -27.25 -10.26
CA SER A 19 -6.97 -27.39 -10.21
C SER A 19 -6.41 -25.97 -10.13
N PRO A 20 -5.37 -25.70 -9.32
CA PRO A 20 -4.74 -24.40 -9.31
C PRO A 20 -4.16 -24.14 -10.70
N VAL A 21 -4.90 -23.43 -11.53
CA VAL A 21 -4.37 -22.86 -12.77
C VAL A 21 -3.60 -21.64 -12.31
N TYR A 22 -2.39 -21.87 -11.87
CA TYR A 22 -1.37 -20.83 -11.87
C TYR A 22 -1.04 -20.61 -13.35
N ASP A 23 -1.78 -19.69 -14.01
CA ASP A 23 -1.36 -19.18 -15.29
C ASP A 23 0.03 -18.52 -15.12
N GLY A 24 1.06 -19.34 -15.32
CA GLY A 24 2.35 -18.93 -15.86
C GLY A 24 3.18 -17.87 -15.15
N VAL A 25 2.76 -17.33 -13.99
CA VAL A 25 3.69 -16.63 -13.11
C VAL A 25 4.34 -17.67 -12.23
N SER A 26 5.41 -18.25 -12.71
CA SER A 26 6.36 -18.96 -11.88
C SER A 26 6.84 -17.97 -10.83
N VAL A 27 6.20 -17.95 -9.68
CA VAL A 27 6.75 -17.32 -8.49
C VAL A 27 7.98 -18.15 -8.17
N ASN A 28 9.10 -17.66 -8.65
CA ASN A 28 10.38 -18.29 -8.39
C ASN A 28 10.58 -18.19 -6.87
N GLU A 29 10.43 -19.30 -6.14
CA GLU A 29 10.65 -19.43 -4.69
C GLU A 29 12.05 -18.95 -4.22
N ARG A 30 12.86 -18.40 -5.13
CA ARG A 30 14.20 -17.86 -4.88
C ARG A 30 14.19 -16.43 -4.31
N HIS A 31 13.05 -15.75 -4.21
CA HIS A 31 12.99 -14.32 -3.80
C HIS A 31 12.70 -14.12 -2.30
N VAL A 32 12.60 -15.18 -1.52
CA VAL A 32 12.31 -15.11 -0.07
C VAL A 32 13.49 -14.54 0.75
N GLY A 33 14.60 -14.17 0.12
CA GLY A 33 15.81 -13.71 0.80
C GLY A 33 16.43 -12.42 0.25
N GLU A 34 15.90 -11.82 -0.81
CA GLU A 34 16.51 -10.60 -1.35
C GLU A 34 15.88 -9.35 -0.72
N GLU A 35 16.71 -8.58 -0.03
CA GLU A 35 16.38 -7.24 0.50
C GLU A 35 16.35 -6.21 -0.65
N LEU A 36 15.41 -6.39 -1.62
CA LEU A 36 15.30 -5.47 -2.77
C LEU A 36 14.84 -4.06 -2.37
N LEU A 37 14.21 -3.91 -1.19
CA LEU A 37 13.87 -2.60 -0.64
C LEU A 37 14.96 -2.07 0.29
N LYS A 38 16.19 -2.60 0.21
CA LYS A 38 17.27 -2.16 1.06
C LYS A 38 17.48 -0.65 0.96
N GLU A 39 17.37 0.02 2.12
CA GLU A 39 17.49 1.47 2.27
C GLU A 39 16.41 2.29 1.55
N VAL A 40 15.39 1.65 0.95
CA VAL A 40 14.24 2.38 0.41
C VAL A 40 13.48 3.05 1.56
N ARG A 41 13.39 4.37 1.54
CA ARG A 41 12.68 5.15 2.55
C ARG A 41 11.24 5.34 2.15
N ILE A 42 10.35 4.83 2.98
CA ILE A 42 8.90 4.82 2.77
C ILE A 42 8.23 5.74 3.79
N LEU A 43 7.40 6.66 3.32
CA LEU A 43 6.48 7.39 4.16
C LEU A 43 5.15 6.63 4.20
N LEU A 44 4.77 6.16 5.38
CA LEU A 44 3.51 5.44 5.62
C LEU A 44 2.52 6.37 6.33
N ALA A 45 1.39 6.67 5.70
CA ALA A 45 0.25 7.35 6.32
C ALA A 45 -0.84 6.31 6.65
N GLU A 46 -1.02 6.04 7.93
CA GLU A 46 -1.98 5.05 8.46
C GLU A 46 -2.37 5.46 9.87
N ASP A 47 -3.66 5.65 10.13
CA ASP A 47 -4.20 6.10 11.41
C ASP A 47 -4.34 4.95 12.43
N ASN A 48 -4.53 3.73 11.97
CA ASN A 48 -4.66 2.56 12.83
C ASN A 48 -3.29 2.01 13.23
N ASP A 49 -3.00 2.02 14.56
CA ASP A 49 -1.71 1.59 15.10
C ASP A 49 -1.34 0.15 14.73
N LEU A 50 -2.31 -0.76 14.78
CA LEU A 50 -2.06 -2.18 14.48
C LEU A 50 -1.76 -2.39 12.99
N ASN A 51 -2.53 -1.74 12.11
CA ASN A 51 -2.27 -1.81 10.66
C ASN A 51 -0.89 -1.23 10.32
N ALA A 52 -0.55 -0.09 10.92
CA ALA A 52 0.74 0.56 10.74
C ALA A 52 1.89 -0.35 11.21
N GLU A 53 1.77 -0.96 12.39
CA GLU A 53 2.80 -1.85 12.92
C GLU A 53 3.01 -3.06 12.02
N ILE A 54 1.93 -3.69 11.55
CA ILE A 54 2.00 -4.82 10.60
C ILE A 54 2.70 -4.39 9.30
N ALA A 55 2.29 -3.26 8.71
CA ALA A 55 2.87 -2.77 7.47
C ALA A 55 4.38 -2.46 7.64
N ILE A 56 4.75 -1.79 8.73
CA ILE A 56 6.15 -1.47 9.05
C ILE A 56 6.98 -2.74 9.15
N GLN A 57 6.58 -3.69 10.00
CA GLN A 57 7.33 -4.93 10.19
C GLN A 57 7.53 -5.69 8.88
N LEU A 58 6.48 -5.79 8.06
CA LEU A 58 6.54 -6.51 6.79
C LEU A 58 7.46 -5.83 5.76
N LEU A 59 7.45 -4.50 5.69
CA LEU A 59 8.33 -3.74 4.80
C LEU A 59 9.78 -3.71 5.28
N GLU A 60 10.00 -3.60 6.59
CA GLU A 60 11.34 -3.64 7.18
C GLU A 60 11.99 -5.03 7.03
N LEU A 61 11.21 -6.12 7.05
CA LEU A 61 11.70 -7.46 6.71
C LEU A 61 12.24 -7.56 5.26
N LYS A 62 11.80 -6.67 4.37
CA LYS A 62 12.31 -6.56 2.99
C LYS A 62 13.43 -5.50 2.86
N GLY A 63 13.90 -4.94 3.98
CA GLY A 63 15.01 -3.99 4.04
C GLY A 63 14.64 -2.51 3.93
N ALA A 64 13.34 -2.18 3.85
CA ALA A 64 12.89 -0.79 3.80
C ALA A 64 13.09 -0.04 5.12
N VAL A 65 13.17 1.28 5.05
CA VAL A 65 13.14 2.18 6.20
C VAL A 65 11.81 2.93 6.19
N VAL A 66 10.94 2.66 7.17
CA VAL A 66 9.59 3.19 7.19
C VAL A 66 9.45 4.32 8.21
N SER A 67 8.88 5.45 7.77
CA SER A 67 8.50 6.57 8.63
C SER A 67 6.99 6.70 8.64
N ARG A 68 6.35 6.57 9.81
CA ARG A 68 4.90 6.65 9.94
C ARG A 68 4.41 8.08 10.20
N SER A 69 3.24 8.38 9.66
CA SER A 69 2.36 9.51 10.02
C SER A 69 0.96 9.00 10.29
N GLU A 70 0.30 9.52 11.35
CA GLU A 70 -0.98 9.00 11.85
C GLU A 70 -2.20 9.55 11.11
N ASN A 71 -2.02 10.50 10.18
CA ASN A 71 -3.07 11.04 9.32
C ASN A 71 -2.46 11.74 8.10
N GLY A 72 -3.33 12.13 7.15
CA GLY A 72 -2.91 12.78 5.92
C GLY A 72 -2.22 14.12 6.13
N ARG A 73 -2.66 14.92 7.10
CA ARG A 73 -2.06 16.22 7.42
C ARG A 73 -0.61 16.06 7.89
N LEU A 74 -0.37 15.14 8.82
CA LEU A 74 0.99 14.85 9.31
C LEU A 74 1.88 14.27 8.21
N ALA A 75 1.31 13.48 7.28
CA ALA A 75 2.06 12.96 6.14
C ALA A 75 2.50 14.10 5.19
N VAL A 76 1.59 15.06 4.91
CA VAL A 76 1.88 16.24 4.10
C VAL A 76 2.96 17.12 4.77
N GLU A 77 2.85 17.37 6.07
CA GLU A 77 3.83 18.15 6.84
C GLU A 77 5.20 17.47 6.81
N ARG A 78 5.26 16.17 7.09
CA ARG A 78 6.51 15.40 7.09
C ARG A 78 7.17 15.37 5.71
N PHE A 79 6.39 15.15 4.65
CA PHE A 79 6.91 15.21 3.28
C PHE A 79 7.44 16.61 2.93
N LYS A 80 6.74 17.66 3.36
CA LYS A 80 7.17 19.07 3.15
C LYS A 80 8.47 19.38 3.85
N GLU A 81 8.69 18.87 5.06
CA GLU A 81 9.87 19.14 5.90
C GLU A 81 11.08 18.27 5.53
N SER A 82 10.85 17.16 4.82
CA SER A 82 11.92 16.26 4.36
C SER A 82 12.77 16.87 3.26
N ASP A 83 13.98 16.39 3.11
CA ASP A 83 14.80 16.72 1.95
C ASP A 83 14.19 16.17 0.65
N PRO A 84 14.33 16.88 -0.49
CA PRO A 84 13.86 16.36 -1.77
C PRO A 84 14.50 15.00 -2.09
N GLY A 85 13.65 14.01 -2.37
CA GLY A 85 14.07 12.62 -2.64
C GLY A 85 14.36 11.79 -1.40
N GLU A 86 14.13 12.30 -0.19
CA GLU A 86 14.27 11.50 1.03
C GLU A 86 13.31 10.30 1.03
N PHE A 87 12.05 10.52 0.67
CA PHE A 87 11.08 9.44 0.51
C PHE A 87 11.00 9.01 -0.94
N GLN A 88 11.30 7.73 -1.21
CA GLN A 88 11.21 7.16 -2.55
C GLN A 88 9.80 6.69 -2.90
N VAL A 89 8.97 6.38 -1.90
CA VAL A 89 7.56 5.99 -2.07
C VAL A 89 6.73 6.42 -0.87
N ILE A 90 5.47 6.73 -1.10
CA ILE A 90 4.49 7.04 -0.06
C ILE A 90 3.39 5.98 -0.12
N LEU A 91 3.11 5.34 1.01
CA LEU A 91 1.94 4.50 1.21
C LEU A 91 0.89 5.32 1.94
N MET A 92 -0.28 5.49 1.34
CA MET A 92 -1.28 6.44 1.80
C MET A 92 -2.62 5.75 2.01
N ASP A 93 -3.05 5.60 3.26
CA ASP A 93 -4.43 5.19 3.52
C ASP A 93 -5.40 6.24 2.98
N ILE A 94 -6.45 5.79 2.30
CA ILE A 94 -7.48 6.69 1.78
C ILE A 94 -8.34 7.24 2.93
N GLN A 95 -8.68 6.39 3.90
CA GLN A 95 -9.63 6.73 4.96
C GLN A 95 -8.90 7.06 6.27
N MET A 96 -8.60 8.33 6.48
CA MET A 96 -7.97 8.82 7.70
C MET A 96 -8.72 10.03 8.25
N PRO A 97 -8.65 10.27 9.58
CA PRO A 97 -9.21 11.47 10.21
C PRO A 97 -8.42 12.73 9.82
N GLU A 98 -9.00 13.91 10.05
CA GLU A 98 -8.46 15.25 9.82
C GLU A 98 -8.23 15.58 8.34
N MET A 99 -7.49 14.75 7.61
CA MET A 99 -7.22 14.85 6.18
C MET A 99 -7.14 13.45 5.60
N ASN A 100 -8.01 13.14 4.66
CA ASN A 100 -8.01 11.85 3.98
C ASN A 100 -6.86 11.74 2.97
N GLY A 101 -6.59 10.50 2.49
CA GLY A 101 -5.45 10.25 1.62
C GLY A 101 -5.55 10.92 0.25
N LEU A 102 -6.76 11.13 -0.28
CA LEU A 102 -6.95 11.84 -1.55
C LEU A 102 -6.59 13.32 -1.42
N GLU A 103 -7.03 13.96 -0.33
CA GLU A 103 -6.70 15.35 -0.02
C GLU A 103 -5.20 15.52 0.22
N ALA A 104 -4.59 14.60 1.00
CA ALA A 104 -3.16 14.59 1.26
C ALA A 104 -2.35 14.44 -0.04
N THR A 105 -2.78 13.54 -0.92
CA THR A 105 -2.13 13.35 -2.22
C THR A 105 -2.18 14.60 -3.07
N ARG A 106 -3.35 15.24 -3.20
CA ARG A 106 -3.47 16.51 -3.94
C ARG A 106 -2.59 17.61 -3.34
N ALA A 107 -2.53 17.70 -2.00
CA ALA A 107 -1.67 18.66 -1.31
C ALA A 107 -0.19 18.41 -1.60
N ILE A 108 0.27 17.16 -1.57
CA ILE A 108 1.65 16.79 -1.93
C ILE A 108 1.93 17.15 -3.39
N ARG A 109 1.04 16.77 -4.33
CA ARG A 109 1.21 17.05 -5.77
C ARG A 109 1.25 18.54 -6.12
N ALA A 110 0.61 19.38 -5.29
CA ALA A 110 0.57 20.84 -5.47
C ALA A 110 1.79 21.56 -4.87
N MET A 111 2.71 20.86 -4.21
CA MET A 111 3.91 21.49 -3.63
C MET A 111 4.90 21.93 -4.73
N ASP A 112 5.48 23.11 -4.53
CA ASP A 112 6.57 23.60 -5.37
C ASP A 112 7.90 22.99 -4.90
N ARG A 113 8.07 21.71 -5.23
CA ARG A 113 9.32 20.97 -4.97
C ARG A 113 9.53 19.88 -6.05
N PRO A 114 10.78 19.57 -6.38
CA PRO A 114 11.11 18.80 -7.59
C PRO A 114 10.57 17.35 -7.57
N ASP A 115 10.45 16.76 -6.40
CA ASP A 115 9.99 15.37 -6.22
C ASP A 115 8.48 15.22 -5.99
N ALA A 116 7.76 16.31 -5.66
CA ALA A 116 6.34 16.26 -5.35
C ALA A 116 5.47 15.69 -6.48
N ALA A 117 5.82 15.97 -7.73
CA ALA A 117 5.11 15.46 -8.90
C ALA A 117 5.49 14.01 -9.24
N ALA A 118 6.70 13.58 -8.86
CA ALA A 118 7.31 12.33 -9.31
C ALA A 118 7.25 11.20 -8.27
N VAL A 119 7.25 11.52 -6.96
CA VAL A 119 7.25 10.50 -5.91
C VAL A 119 6.04 9.56 -6.07
N PRO A 120 6.25 8.25 -6.18
CA PRO A 120 5.14 7.30 -6.24
C PRO A 120 4.31 7.36 -4.96
N ILE A 121 2.99 7.45 -5.11
CA ILE A 121 2.03 7.37 -4.00
C ILE A 121 1.11 6.19 -4.26
N ILE A 122 1.12 5.20 -3.38
CA ILE A 122 0.27 4.00 -3.46
C ILE A 122 -0.87 4.16 -2.47
N ALA A 123 -2.10 4.12 -2.95
CA ALA A 123 -3.29 4.10 -2.11
C ALA A 123 -3.38 2.79 -1.32
N MET A 124 -3.72 2.84 -0.05
CA MET A 124 -4.16 1.70 0.73
C MET A 124 -5.65 1.85 1.00
N THR A 125 -6.46 0.85 0.65
CA THR A 125 -7.91 0.95 0.76
C THR A 125 -8.57 -0.34 1.26
N ALA A 126 -9.58 -0.20 2.10
CA ALA A 126 -10.42 -1.34 2.51
C ALA A 126 -11.34 -1.84 1.38
N ASN A 127 -11.61 -1.00 0.37
CA ASN A 127 -12.48 -1.30 -0.75
C ASN A 127 -11.76 -1.06 -2.07
N VAL A 128 -11.69 -2.09 -2.90
CA VAL A 128 -11.10 -2.02 -4.24
C VAL A 128 -12.23 -1.86 -5.28
N PHE A 129 -13.19 -0.95 -5.00
CA PHE A 129 -14.19 -0.63 -6.01
C PHE A 129 -13.61 0.31 -7.06
N LYS A 130 -14.12 0.19 -8.28
CA LYS A 130 -13.64 0.97 -9.41
C LYS A 130 -13.67 2.48 -9.13
N GLU A 131 -14.71 2.95 -8.46
CA GLU A 131 -14.89 4.37 -8.11
C GLU A 131 -13.79 4.89 -7.18
N ASP A 132 -13.37 4.07 -6.19
CA ASP A 132 -12.30 4.43 -5.26
C ASP A 132 -10.93 4.46 -5.97
N VAL A 133 -10.71 3.49 -6.88
CA VAL A 133 -9.49 3.43 -7.70
C VAL A 133 -9.43 4.63 -8.64
N ASP A 134 -10.53 4.94 -9.34
CA ASP A 134 -10.60 6.08 -10.26
C ASP A 134 -10.32 7.40 -9.50
N ALA A 135 -10.91 7.58 -8.30
CA ALA A 135 -10.69 8.76 -7.46
C ALA A 135 -9.22 8.87 -6.97
N ALA A 136 -8.57 7.75 -6.64
CA ALA A 136 -7.16 7.72 -6.26
C ALA A 136 -6.26 8.14 -7.43
N MET A 137 -6.52 7.61 -8.63
CA MET A 137 -5.75 7.96 -9.82
C MET A 137 -5.97 9.43 -10.23
N GLU A 138 -7.19 9.95 -10.13
CA GLU A 138 -7.49 11.37 -10.37
C GLU A 138 -6.81 12.30 -9.35
N ALA A 139 -6.64 11.85 -8.10
CA ALA A 139 -5.89 12.60 -7.10
C ALA A 139 -4.38 12.65 -7.39
N GLY A 140 -3.87 11.80 -8.32
CA GLY A 140 -2.46 11.71 -8.69
C GLY A 140 -1.71 10.60 -8.00
N MET A 141 -2.40 9.56 -7.50
CA MET A 141 -1.75 8.35 -6.99
C MET A 141 -1.21 7.49 -8.14
N SER A 142 -0.19 6.68 -7.85
CA SER A 142 0.55 5.88 -8.84
C SER A 142 0.09 4.41 -8.87
N GLY A 143 -0.71 4.01 -7.89
CA GLY A 143 -1.22 2.66 -7.75
C GLY A 143 -2.09 2.52 -6.51
N PHE A 144 -2.58 1.32 -6.28
CA PHE A 144 -3.41 1.01 -5.12
C PHE A 144 -3.12 -0.39 -4.59
N GLU A 145 -3.36 -0.59 -3.29
CA GLU A 145 -3.28 -1.86 -2.58
C GLU A 145 -4.51 -2.06 -1.71
N GLY A 146 -5.07 -3.26 -1.75
CA GLY A 146 -6.23 -3.62 -0.91
C GLY A 146 -5.81 -3.95 0.52
N LYS A 147 -6.66 -3.64 1.48
CA LYS A 147 -6.52 -4.13 2.86
C LYS A 147 -7.36 -5.40 3.04
N PRO A 148 -6.87 -6.49 3.66
CA PRO A 148 -5.54 -6.62 4.29
C PRO A 148 -4.41 -6.64 3.26
N LEU A 149 -3.26 -6.04 3.63
CA LEU A 149 -2.14 -5.88 2.73
C LEU A 149 -1.61 -7.23 2.22
N ASP A 150 -1.57 -7.40 0.90
CA ASP A 150 -0.78 -8.44 0.27
C ASP A 150 0.66 -7.94 0.10
N VAL A 151 1.53 -8.42 0.98
CA VAL A 151 2.92 -7.94 1.07
C VAL A 151 3.71 -8.21 -0.19
N GLU A 152 3.51 -9.37 -0.80
CA GLU A 152 4.24 -9.73 -2.03
C GLU A 152 3.77 -8.87 -3.20
N HIS A 153 2.46 -8.61 -3.31
CA HIS A 153 1.91 -7.72 -4.32
C HIS A 153 2.38 -6.28 -4.13
N LEU A 154 2.29 -5.74 -2.91
CA LEU A 154 2.78 -4.40 -2.57
C LEU A 154 4.27 -4.25 -2.85
N TYR A 155 5.07 -5.25 -2.46
CA TYR A 155 6.49 -5.29 -2.71
C TYR A 155 6.83 -5.22 -4.21
N LEU A 156 6.20 -6.06 -5.02
CA LEU A 156 6.38 -6.04 -6.48
C LEU A 156 5.96 -4.70 -7.10
N GLN A 157 4.89 -4.09 -6.59
CA GLN A 157 4.42 -2.80 -7.04
C GLN A 157 5.44 -1.70 -6.72
N ILE A 158 6.00 -1.67 -5.50
CA ILE A 158 7.06 -0.74 -5.10
C ILE A 158 8.28 -0.92 -6.01
N CYS A 159 8.77 -2.14 -6.18
CA CYS A 159 9.90 -2.43 -7.04
C CYS A 159 9.68 -1.93 -8.47
N ARG A 160 8.50 -2.18 -9.03
CA ARG A 160 8.13 -1.71 -10.38
C ARG A 160 8.13 -0.18 -10.48
N LEU A 161 7.53 0.52 -9.50
CA LEU A 161 7.44 1.98 -9.51
C LEU A 161 8.81 2.66 -9.33
N LEU A 162 9.71 2.02 -8.59
CA LEU A 162 11.08 2.52 -8.37
C LEU A 162 12.08 2.03 -9.42
N GLY A 163 11.65 1.18 -10.38
CA GLY A 163 12.55 0.59 -11.38
C GLY A 163 13.61 -0.36 -10.76
N LEU A 164 13.30 -0.93 -9.59
CA LEU A 164 14.14 -1.92 -8.94
C LEU A 164 13.88 -3.27 -9.59
N GLU A 165 14.75 -3.67 -10.51
CA GLU A 165 14.65 -5.00 -11.12
C GLU A 165 15.03 -6.05 -10.08
N ALA A 166 14.13 -7.02 -9.86
CA ALA A 166 14.50 -8.29 -9.24
C ALA A 166 15.62 -8.91 -10.09
N GLY A 167 16.83 -8.91 -9.56
CA GLY A 167 18.04 -9.25 -10.30
C GLY A 167 17.88 -10.50 -11.16
N GLY A 168 17.90 -10.32 -12.48
CA GLY A 168 18.15 -11.39 -13.43
C GLY A 168 17.00 -11.88 -14.28
N LEU A 169 16.50 -11.05 -15.18
CA LEU A 169 15.95 -11.49 -16.48
C LEU A 169 16.67 -10.72 -17.57
N LYS A 170 17.82 -11.26 -17.99
CA LYS A 170 18.34 -11.09 -19.34
C LYS A 170 17.98 -12.33 -20.12
#